data_2ecefe523b8dd17ecae26cb194e7ecac
#
_entry.id   2ecefe523b8dd17ecae26cb194e7ecac
#
_cell.length_a   1.000
_cell.length_b   1.000
_cell.length_c   1.000
_cell.angle_alpha   90.00
_cell.angle_beta   90.00
_cell.angle_gamma   90.00
#
_symmetry.space_group_name_H-M   'P 1'
#
loop_
_entity.id
_entity.type
_entity.pdbx_description
1 polymer ?
#
loop_
_entity_poly.entity_id
_entity_poly.type
_entity_poly.pdbx_seq_one_letter_code
_entity_poly.pdbx_strand_id
1 'polypeptide(L)'
;GAHASLRIGFTPDEEIGRGADRFDLAHFGADYAYTVDGGTLGELEYENFNAASAVVTVHGRNVHPGSAKRCMINAQLIAMEFHGMLPVHDRPEATEGYEGFSHLCAMQGEVELATLEYIIRDHDRASFEARKALFESAAAFLNAKYGAGTVEVALRDSYYNMREKIEPHMAIVEAAQQAMRDAGVTPRVVPIRGGTDGARL
;
A
#
# COMPACT_ATOMS: atom_id res chain seq x y z
N GLY A 1 6.46 39.43 -9.71
CA GLY A 1 5.01 39.59 -9.71
C GLY A 1 4.44 39.53 -8.31
N ALA A 2 3.20 39.96 -8.11
CA ALA A 2 2.51 39.79 -6.83
C ALA A 2 2.19 38.30 -6.62
N HIS A 3 2.52 37.77 -5.46
CA HIS A 3 2.25 36.39 -5.05
C HIS A 3 1.96 36.33 -3.54
N ALA A 4 1.33 35.24 -3.10
CA ALA A 4 1.18 34.93 -1.68
C ALA A 4 2.56 34.66 -1.03
N SER A 5 2.59 34.58 0.30
CA SER A 5 3.80 34.18 1.02
C SER A 5 4.19 32.76 0.61
N LEU A 6 5.47 32.58 0.27
CA LEU A 6 6.02 31.31 -0.11
C LEU A 6 6.97 30.78 0.99
N ARG A 7 6.89 29.51 1.27
CA ARG A 7 7.84 28.78 2.11
C ARG A 7 8.38 27.60 1.31
N ILE A 8 9.67 27.37 1.39
CA ILE A 8 10.34 26.30 0.66
C ILE A 8 10.98 25.37 1.68
N GLY A 9 10.65 24.09 1.61
CA GLY A 9 11.21 23.04 2.43
C GLY A 9 11.91 21.98 1.57
N PHE A 10 12.98 21.42 2.08
CA PHE A 10 13.67 20.29 1.47
C PHE A 10 13.70 19.15 2.49
N THR A 11 13.29 17.97 2.06
CA THR A 11 13.29 16.75 2.90
C THR A 11 14.31 15.74 2.36
N PRO A 12 15.13 15.11 3.20
CA PRO A 12 15.95 13.97 2.81
C PRO A 12 15.12 12.67 2.92
N ASP A 13 15.64 11.57 2.38
CA ASP A 13 15.14 10.21 2.61
C ASP A 13 13.71 9.93 2.06
N GLU A 14 13.26 10.69 1.04
CA GLU A 14 11.97 10.46 0.39
C GLU A 14 11.91 9.05 -0.22
N GLU A 15 12.94 8.61 -0.94
CA GLU A 15 13.04 7.33 -1.65
C GLU A 15 12.90 6.09 -0.73
N ILE A 16 13.13 6.26 0.56
CA ILE A 16 12.90 5.21 1.56
C ILE A 16 11.61 5.46 2.38
N GLY A 17 10.77 6.40 1.93
CA GLY A 17 9.49 6.74 2.54
C GLY A 17 9.61 7.42 3.90
N ARG A 18 10.68 8.15 4.18
CA ARG A 18 10.96 8.80 5.46
C ARG A 18 11.10 10.32 5.38
N GLY A 19 10.86 10.91 4.22
CA GLY A 19 11.03 12.34 3.99
C GLY A 19 10.21 13.21 4.94
N ALA A 20 8.97 12.82 5.23
CA ALA A 20 8.07 13.54 6.12
C ALA A 20 8.31 13.29 7.62
N ASP A 21 9.10 12.27 8.03
CA ASP A 21 9.20 11.80 9.43
C ASP A 21 9.64 12.86 10.43
N ARG A 22 10.42 13.84 9.99
CA ARG A 22 10.98 14.89 10.84
C ARG A 22 10.63 16.30 10.37
N PHE A 23 9.69 16.43 9.44
CA PHE A 23 9.27 17.73 8.93
C PHE A 23 8.34 18.42 9.94
N ASP A 24 8.75 19.59 10.42
CA ASP A 24 7.97 20.36 11.39
C ASP A 24 6.93 21.21 10.67
N LEU A 25 5.75 20.61 10.42
CA LEU A 25 4.61 21.28 9.78
C LEU A 25 4.16 22.52 10.52
N ALA A 26 4.16 22.51 11.85
CA ALA A 26 3.70 23.65 12.64
C ALA A 26 4.64 24.86 12.47
N HIS A 27 5.95 24.61 12.45
CA HIS A 27 6.93 25.66 12.19
C HIS A 27 6.92 26.10 10.72
N PHE A 28 6.71 25.16 9.80
CA PHE A 28 6.61 25.48 8.37
C PHE A 28 5.41 26.38 8.09
N GLY A 29 4.27 26.15 8.73
CA GLY A 29 3.15 27.08 8.82
C GLY A 29 2.58 27.49 7.46
N ALA A 30 2.40 26.54 6.55
CA ALA A 30 1.71 26.73 5.27
C ALA A 30 0.28 26.20 5.36
N ASP A 31 -0.67 26.84 4.68
CA ASP A 31 -2.06 26.40 4.61
C ASP A 31 -2.20 25.16 3.69
N TYR A 32 -1.38 25.09 2.66
CA TYR A 32 -1.24 23.94 1.74
C TYR A 32 0.14 23.95 1.09
N ALA A 33 0.52 22.82 0.52
CA ALA A 33 1.81 22.67 -0.15
C ALA A 33 1.68 21.88 -1.45
N TYR A 34 2.64 22.08 -2.34
CA TYR A 34 2.92 21.21 -3.48
C TYR A 34 4.23 20.49 -3.21
N THR A 35 4.23 19.19 -3.31
CA THR A 35 5.47 18.40 -3.35
C THR A 35 5.95 18.34 -4.81
N VAL A 36 7.22 18.67 -5.04
CA VAL A 36 7.82 18.64 -6.38
C VAL A 36 8.77 17.47 -6.43
N ASP A 37 8.42 16.50 -7.27
CA ASP A 37 9.14 15.25 -7.45
C ASP A 37 9.40 14.98 -8.94
N GLY A 38 10.13 13.90 -9.26
CA GLY A 38 10.34 13.42 -10.62
C GLY A 38 9.05 12.89 -11.25
N GLY A 39 8.99 12.93 -12.60
CA GLY A 39 7.83 12.43 -13.33
C GLY A 39 7.76 12.98 -14.74
N THR A 40 6.64 12.72 -15.43
CA THR A 40 6.40 13.24 -16.77
C THR A 40 5.96 14.70 -16.73
N LEU A 41 6.51 15.55 -17.60
CA LEU A 41 6.12 16.95 -17.66
C LEU A 41 4.61 17.12 -17.83
N GLY A 42 4.01 17.91 -16.95
CA GLY A 42 2.58 18.21 -16.94
C GLY A 42 1.75 17.27 -16.06
N GLU A 43 2.31 16.24 -15.47
CA GLU A 43 1.60 15.43 -14.49
C GLU A 43 1.33 16.20 -13.21
N LEU A 44 0.11 16.08 -12.73
CA LEU A 44 -0.36 16.64 -11.47
C LEU A 44 -1.13 15.56 -10.72
N GLU A 45 -0.73 15.29 -9.51
CA GLU A 45 -1.18 14.17 -8.73
C GLU A 45 -1.77 14.66 -7.41
N TYR A 46 -3.00 14.28 -7.11
CA TYR A 46 -3.67 14.54 -5.83
C TYR A 46 -4.36 13.30 -5.24
N GLU A 47 -4.08 12.15 -5.86
CA GLU A 47 -4.53 10.84 -5.41
C GLU A 47 -3.34 9.87 -5.34
N ASN A 48 -3.28 9.09 -4.29
CA ASN A 48 -2.31 8.01 -4.11
C ASN A 48 -3.00 6.76 -3.58
N PHE A 49 -2.31 5.63 -3.53
CA PHE A 49 -2.87 4.43 -2.92
C PHE A 49 -3.14 4.60 -1.41
N ASN A 50 -4.18 3.92 -0.90
CA ASN A 50 -4.18 3.42 0.47
C ASN A 50 -3.21 2.24 0.53
N ALA A 51 -2.46 2.13 1.61
CA ALA A 51 -1.38 1.15 1.73
C ALA A 51 -1.40 0.40 3.06
N ALA A 52 -1.27 -0.91 2.99
CA ALA A 52 -1.02 -1.77 4.13
C ALA A 52 0.05 -2.82 3.80
N SER A 53 0.62 -3.39 4.83
CA SER A 53 1.37 -4.64 4.79
C SER A 53 0.58 -5.75 5.47
N ALA A 54 0.78 -6.98 5.02
CA ALA A 54 0.28 -8.17 5.67
C ALA A 54 1.41 -9.18 5.85
N VAL A 55 1.55 -9.72 7.05
CA VAL A 55 2.41 -10.86 7.33
C VAL A 55 1.51 -12.03 7.69
N VAL A 56 1.61 -13.09 6.90
CA VAL A 56 0.89 -14.34 7.14
C VAL A 56 1.88 -15.35 7.69
N THR A 57 1.64 -15.82 8.89
CA THR A 57 2.45 -16.84 9.56
C THR A 57 1.65 -18.13 9.63
N VAL A 58 2.27 -19.20 9.16
CA VAL A 58 1.65 -20.54 9.15
C VAL A 58 2.45 -21.46 10.05
N HIS A 59 1.78 -22.04 11.02
CA HIS A 59 2.35 -22.98 11.98
C HIS A 59 2.05 -24.43 11.56
N GLY A 60 3.10 -25.22 11.42
CA GLY A 60 3.03 -26.62 11.06
C GLY A 60 3.40 -27.54 12.23
N ARG A 61 3.39 -28.82 11.94
CA ARG A 61 3.86 -29.88 12.84
C ARG A 61 4.65 -30.91 12.06
N ASN A 62 5.94 -30.96 12.34
CA ASN A 62 6.82 -31.93 11.70
C ASN A 62 6.78 -33.27 12.43
N VAL A 63 6.83 -34.32 11.66
CA VAL A 63 6.99 -35.75 12.10
C VAL A 63 7.78 -36.50 11.05
N HIS A 64 8.31 -37.67 11.39
CA HIS A 64 9.02 -38.49 10.42
C HIS A 64 8.12 -38.81 9.20
N PRO A 65 8.59 -38.54 7.97
CA PRO A 65 7.76 -38.67 6.77
C PRO A 65 7.09 -40.07 6.61
N GLY A 66 7.78 -41.13 6.97
CA GLY A 66 7.23 -42.47 6.92
C GLY A 66 6.04 -42.74 7.86
N SER A 67 5.83 -41.86 8.87
CA SER A 67 4.74 -41.96 9.85
C SER A 67 3.82 -40.71 9.80
N ALA A 68 3.91 -39.94 8.74
CA ALA A 68 3.28 -38.61 8.65
C ALA A 68 1.75 -38.64 8.43
N LYS A 69 1.19 -39.78 8.03
CA LYS A 69 -0.24 -39.87 7.70
C LYS A 69 -1.12 -39.44 8.88
N ARG A 70 -1.94 -38.41 8.66
CA ARG A 70 -2.84 -37.78 9.65
C ARG A 70 -2.14 -37.12 10.84
N CYS A 71 -0.80 -36.97 10.82
CA CYS A 71 -0.03 -36.40 11.91
C CYS A 71 0.73 -35.14 11.50
N MET A 72 1.30 -35.14 10.29
CA MET A 72 2.06 -33.99 9.80
C MET A 72 1.12 -32.86 9.37
N ILE A 73 1.50 -31.64 9.72
CA ILE A 73 0.93 -30.40 9.20
C ILE A 73 2.09 -29.65 8.55
N ASN A 74 2.10 -29.58 7.23
CA ASN A 74 3.19 -28.92 6.50
C ASN A 74 2.83 -27.45 6.24
N ALA A 75 3.49 -26.55 6.95
CA ALA A 75 3.26 -25.11 6.87
C ALA A 75 3.46 -24.55 5.46
N GLN A 76 4.43 -25.05 4.70
CA GLN A 76 4.69 -24.58 3.33
C GLN A 76 3.50 -24.86 2.40
N LEU A 77 2.89 -26.06 2.51
CA LEU A 77 1.75 -26.42 1.67
C LEU A 77 0.52 -25.58 2.00
N ILE A 78 0.31 -25.27 3.29
CA ILE A 78 -0.79 -24.41 3.74
C ILE A 78 -0.53 -22.96 3.30
N ALA A 79 0.71 -22.48 3.34
CA ALA A 79 1.10 -21.16 2.84
C ALA A 79 0.81 -21.01 1.33
N MET A 80 1.11 -22.03 0.54
CA MET A 80 0.75 -22.06 -0.89
C MET A 80 -0.76 -22.09 -1.10
N GLU A 81 -1.50 -22.84 -0.27
CA GLU A 81 -2.97 -22.85 -0.32
C GLU A 81 -3.54 -21.48 0.02
N PHE A 82 -3.03 -20.83 1.08
CA PHE A 82 -3.41 -19.45 1.43
C PHE A 82 -3.22 -18.51 0.24
N HIS A 83 -2.04 -18.52 -0.37
CA HIS A 83 -1.76 -17.70 -1.54
C HIS A 83 -2.72 -17.99 -2.71
N GLY A 84 -3.04 -19.25 -2.92
CA GLY A 84 -3.99 -19.69 -3.95
C GLY A 84 -5.44 -19.26 -3.72
N MET A 85 -5.81 -18.84 -2.51
CA MET A 85 -7.15 -18.30 -2.20
C MET A 85 -7.28 -16.81 -2.56
N LEU A 86 -6.17 -16.10 -2.81
CA LEU A 86 -6.19 -14.71 -3.21
C LEU A 86 -6.46 -14.59 -4.73
N PRO A 87 -7.17 -13.54 -5.19
CA PRO A 87 -7.50 -13.38 -6.60
C PRO A 87 -6.25 -13.30 -7.49
N VAL A 88 -6.19 -14.12 -8.51
CA VAL A 88 -5.03 -14.22 -9.43
C VAL A 88 -4.77 -12.92 -10.18
N HIS A 89 -5.82 -12.15 -10.47
CA HIS A 89 -5.73 -10.90 -11.23
C HIS A 89 -5.42 -9.68 -10.37
N ASP A 90 -5.46 -9.81 -9.04
CA ASP A 90 -5.16 -8.75 -8.10
C ASP A 90 -3.67 -8.67 -7.75
N ARG A 91 -2.83 -8.64 -8.78
CA ARG A 91 -1.36 -8.61 -8.68
C ARG A 91 -0.80 -7.42 -9.46
N PRO A 92 0.36 -6.86 -9.09
CA PRO A 92 0.95 -5.73 -9.81
C PRO A 92 1.08 -5.95 -11.31
N GLU A 93 1.48 -7.17 -11.72
CA GLU A 93 1.67 -7.54 -13.12
C GLU A 93 0.36 -7.65 -13.93
N ALA A 94 -0.80 -7.61 -13.27
CA ALA A 94 -2.11 -7.73 -13.88
C ALA A 94 -3.00 -6.49 -13.66
N THR A 95 -2.47 -5.42 -13.07
CA THR A 95 -3.25 -4.22 -12.70
C THR A 95 -2.62 -2.93 -13.18
N GLU A 96 -3.43 -1.94 -13.55
CA GLU A 96 -3.02 -0.62 -14.00
C GLU A 96 -3.95 0.48 -13.51
N GLY A 97 -3.60 1.75 -13.73
CA GLY A 97 -4.45 2.90 -13.39
C GLY A 97 -4.90 2.88 -11.93
N TYR A 98 -6.20 2.85 -11.72
CA TYR A 98 -6.84 2.84 -10.39
C TYR A 98 -6.99 1.45 -9.78
N GLU A 99 -6.64 0.38 -10.49
CA GLU A 99 -6.79 -0.98 -9.99
C GLU A 99 -5.83 -1.27 -8.85
N GLY A 100 -6.37 -1.76 -7.73
CA GLY A 100 -5.61 -2.16 -6.57
C GLY A 100 -5.02 -3.57 -6.69
N PHE A 101 -4.09 -3.90 -5.80
CA PHE A 101 -3.45 -5.22 -5.78
C PHE A 101 -3.04 -5.69 -4.39
N SER A 102 -2.79 -7.00 -4.29
CA SER A 102 -2.11 -7.64 -3.17
C SER A 102 -0.87 -8.35 -3.72
N HIS A 103 0.32 -7.84 -3.40
CA HIS A 103 1.59 -8.32 -3.93
C HIS A 103 2.33 -9.15 -2.89
N LEU A 104 2.65 -10.40 -3.22
CA LEU A 104 3.53 -11.24 -2.43
C LEU A 104 4.98 -10.80 -2.65
N CYS A 105 5.57 -10.17 -1.63
CA CYS A 105 6.93 -9.63 -1.69
C CYS A 105 7.98 -10.67 -1.31
N ALA A 106 7.67 -11.52 -0.33
CA ALA A 106 8.56 -12.56 0.15
C ALA A 106 7.77 -13.79 0.63
N MET A 107 8.36 -14.96 0.46
CA MET A 107 7.87 -16.21 1.00
C MET A 107 9.07 -17.05 1.45
N GLN A 108 9.01 -17.56 2.65
CA GLN A 108 10.02 -18.48 3.20
C GLN A 108 9.34 -19.50 4.09
N GLY A 109 9.97 -20.64 4.25
CA GLY A 109 9.40 -21.63 5.18
C GLY A 109 10.02 -23.01 5.12
N GLU A 110 9.61 -23.79 6.10
CA GLU A 110 9.87 -25.22 6.26
C GLU A 110 8.60 -25.91 6.76
N VAL A 111 8.68 -27.20 7.11
CA VAL A 111 7.49 -27.97 7.53
C VAL A 111 6.82 -27.38 8.77
N GLU A 112 7.60 -26.83 9.71
CA GLU A 112 7.11 -26.34 11.00
C GLU A 112 6.62 -24.91 10.97
N LEU A 113 7.19 -24.09 10.08
CA LEU A 113 6.87 -22.67 10.00
C LEU A 113 7.02 -22.15 8.57
N ALA A 114 6.05 -21.38 8.11
CA ALA A 114 6.15 -20.61 6.86
C ALA A 114 5.64 -19.19 7.06
N THR A 115 6.24 -18.26 6.31
CA THR A 115 5.87 -16.84 6.35
C THR A 115 5.69 -16.32 4.94
N LEU A 116 4.63 -15.53 4.74
CA LEU A 116 4.41 -14.79 3.49
C LEU A 116 4.27 -13.31 3.85
N GLU A 117 4.97 -12.46 3.11
CA GLU A 117 4.93 -11.02 3.30
C GLU A 117 4.28 -10.36 2.08
N TYR A 118 3.26 -9.56 2.34
CA TYR A 118 2.50 -8.87 1.30
C TYR A 118 2.49 -7.35 1.52
N ILE A 119 2.37 -6.64 0.41
CA ILE A 119 1.86 -5.27 0.41
C ILE A 119 0.48 -5.24 -0.26
N ILE A 120 -0.42 -4.44 0.30
CA ILE A 120 -1.79 -4.27 -0.18
C ILE A 120 -1.95 -2.81 -0.59
N ARG A 121 -2.50 -2.57 -1.78
CA ARG A 121 -2.67 -1.25 -2.36
C ARG A 121 -4.04 -1.14 -3.03
N ASP A 122 -4.74 -0.04 -2.79
CA ASP A 122 -5.95 0.32 -3.53
C ASP A 122 -6.21 1.83 -3.42
N HIS A 123 -6.71 2.47 -4.48
CA HIS A 123 -7.09 3.88 -4.42
C HIS A 123 -8.42 4.06 -3.67
N ASP A 124 -9.36 3.13 -3.86
CA ASP A 124 -10.64 3.15 -3.19
C ASP A 124 -10.56 2.58 -1.77
N ARG A 125 -11.09 3.32 -0.80
CA ARG A 125 -11.03 2.93 0.61
C ARG A 125 -11.82 1.66 0.90
N ALA A 126 -13.00 1.51 0.31
CA ALA A 126 -13.84 0.33 0.57
C ALA A 126 -13.21 -0.93 -0.04
N SER A 127 -12.66 -0.83 -1.25
CA SER A 127 -11.91 -1.91 -1.90
C SER A 127 -10.66 -2.29 -1.11
N PHE A 128 -9.94 -1.30 -0.58
CA PHE A 128 -8.78 -1.52 0.28
C PHE A 128 -9.13 -2.32 1.54
N GLU A 129 -10.19 -1.94 2.25
CA GLU A 129 -10.66 -2.68 3.43
C GLU A 129 -11.15 -4.09 3.06
N ALA A 130 -11.85 -4.24 1.92
CA ALA A 130 -12.28 -5.55 1.43
C ALA A 130 -11.09 -6.48 1.12
N ARG A 131 -9.99 -5.95 0.57
CA ARG A 131 -8.76 -6.72 0.36
C ARG A 131 -8.18 -7.22 1.67
N LYS A 132 -8.10 -6.38 2.70
CA LYS A 132 -7.62 -6.80 4.04
C LYS A 132 -8.52 -7.88 4.65
N ALA A 133 -9.84 -7.70 4.58
CA ALA A 133 -10.81 -8.67 5.08
C ALA A 133 -10.71 -10.03 4.37
N LEU A 134 -10.28 -10.07 3.11
CA LEU A 134 -10.05 -11.32 2.39
C LEU A 134 -8.90 -12.13 3.01
N PHE A 135 -7.81 -11.49 3.46
CA PHE A 135 -6.72 -12.16 4.17
C PHE A 135 -7.21 -12.81 5.46
N GLU A 136 -8.01 -12.08 6.24
CA GLU A 136 -8.60 -12.59 7.49
C GLU A 136 -9.56 -13.75 7.23
N SER A 137 -10.37 -13.66 6.18
CA SER A 137 -11.31 -14.71 5.78
C SER A 137 -10.59 -15.99 5.31
N ALA A 138 -9.50 -15.83 4.55
CA ALA A 138 -8.67 -16.94 4.12
C ALA A 138 -8.02 -17.66 5.31
N ALA A 139 -7.48 -16.89 6.27
CA ALA A 139 -6.92 -17.45 7.49
C ALA A 139 -7.98 -18.17 8.33
N ALA A 140 -9.16 -17.58 8.49
CA ALA A 140 -10.28 -18.21 9.20
C ALA A 140 -10.69 -19.55 8.58
N PHE A 141 -10.79 -19.61 7.25
CA PHE A 141 -11.09 -20.84 6.51
C PHE A 141 -10.03 -21.93 6.75
N LEU A 142 -8.74 -21.57 6.64
CA LEU A 142 -7.65 -22.52 6.84
C LEU A 142 -7.54 -22.98 8.31
N ASN A 143 -7.81 -22.10 9.26
CA ASN A 143 -7.89 -22.46 10.67
C ASN A 143 -9.04 -23.43 10.96
N ALA A 144 -10.19 -23.26 10.29
CA ALA A 144 -11.29 -24.23 10.40
C ALA A 144 -10.92 -25.60 9.79
N LYS A 145 -10.09 -25.60 8.73
CA LYS A 145 -9.66 -26.83 8.03
C LYS A 145 -8.55 -27.57 8.75
N TYR A 146 -7.54 -26.87 9.25
CA TYR A 146 -6.29 -27.45 9.78
C TYR A 146 -6.16 -27.37 11.30
N GLY A 147 -6.99 -26.58 11.95
CA GLY A 147 -6.99 -26.36 13.40
C GLY A 147 -6.74 -24.89 13.74
N ALA A 148 -7.34 -24.45 14.84
CA ALA A 148 -7.19 -23.07 15.32
C ALA A 148 -5.72 -22.71 15.57
N GLY A 149 -5.30 -21.52 15.17
CA GLY A 149 -3.94 -21.02 15.33
C GLY A 149 -2.94 -21.57 14.29
N THR A 150 -3.40 -22.32 13.28
CA THR A 150 -2.52 -22.77 12.19
C THR A 150 -2.09 -21.60 11.30
N VAL A 151 -2.98 -20.63 11.03
CA VAL A 151 -2.68 -19.46 10.21
C VAL A 151 -2.98 -18.18 10.99
N GLU A 152 -2.01 -17.31 11.09
CA GLU A 152 -2.11 -16.00 11.70
C GLU A 152 -1.87 -14.92 10.64
N VAL A 153 -2.65 -13.84 10.67
CA VAL A 153 -2.50 -12.68 9.78
C VAL A 153 -2.28 -11.44 10.62
N ALA A 154 -1.17 -10.76 10.39
CA ALA A 154 -0.87 -9.45 10.96
C ALA A 154 -0.98 -8.40 9.87
N LEU A 155 -1.99 -7.52 9.95
CA LEU A 155 -2.23 -6.39 9.05
C LEU A 155 -1.72 -5.11 9.70
N ARG A 156 -1.06 -4.25 8.91
CA ARG A 156 -0.61 -2.94 9.35
C ARG A 156 -0.81 -1.91 8.24
N ASP A 157 -1.66 -0.93 8.50
CA ASP A 157 -1.83 0.22 7.61
C ASP A 157 -0.60 1.13 7.67
N SER A 158 -0.22 1.71 6.53
CA SER A 158 0.95 2.56 6.39
C SER A 158 0.57 4.02 6.10
N TYR A 159 -0.25 4.25 5.10
CA TYR A 159 -0.77 5.56 4.72
C TYR A 159 -2.09 5.41 3.96
N TYR A 160 -2.78 6.53 3.78
CA TYR A 160 -4.06 6.59 3.08
C TYR A 160 -4.00 7.50 1.87
N ASN A 161 -4.99 7.37 0.98
CA ASN A 161 -5.16 8.23 -0.17
C ASN A 161 -5.42 9.68 0.30
N MET A 162 -4.57 10.62 -0.12
CA MET A 162 -4.69 12.03 0.23
C MET A 162 -5.90 12.72 -0.42
N ARG A 163 -6.54 12.10 -1.40
CA ARG A 163 -7.71 12.63 -2.10
C ARG A 163 -8.79 13.14 -1.15
N GLU A 164 -9.11 12.38 -0.09
CA GLU A 164 -10.12 12.77 0.90
C GLU A 164 -9.81 14.11 1.59
N LYS A 165 -8.53 14.48 1.66
CA LYS A 165 -8.07 15.75 2.22
C LYS A 165 -8.02 16.87 1.18
N ILE A 166 -7.76 16.54 -0.07
CA ILE A 166 -7.62 17.50 -1.17
C ILE A 166 -8.99 17.90 -1.77
N GLU A 167 -9.94 16.97 -1.87
CA GLU A 167 -11.26 17.24 -2.46
C GLU A 167 -12.00 18.46 -1.89
N PRO A 168 -11.98 18.76 -0.58
CA PRO A 168 -12.57 19.98 -0.05
C PRO A 168 -11.84 21.25 -0.49
N HIS A 169 -10.65 21.14 -1.07
CA HIS A 169 -9.74 22.23 -1.39
C HIS A 169 -9.28 22.22 -2.87
N MET A 170 -10.12 21.78 -3.80
CA MET A 170 -9.77 21.62 -5.22
C MET A 170 -9.22 22.90 -5.89
N ALA A 171 -9.46 24.07 -5.31
CA ALA A 171 -8.87 25.31 -5.79
C ALA A 171 -7.33 25.28 -5.88
N ILE A 172 -6.64 24.50 -5.02
CA ILE A 172 -5.18 24.33 -5.10
C ILE A 172 -4.78 23.52 -6.34
N VAL A 173 -5.57 22.50 -6.70
CA VAL A 173 -5.35 21.69 -7.92
C VAL A 173 -5.58 22.55 -9.16
N GLU A 174 -6.65 23.33 -9.19
CA GLU A 174 -6.99 24.25 -10.29
C GLU A 174 -5.91 25.31 -10.48
N ALA A 175 -5.39 25.87 -9.38
CA ALA A 175 -4.29 26.85 -9.41
C ALA A 175 -3.01 26.25 -10.01
N ALA A 176 -2.66 25.01 -9.64
CA ALA A 176 -1.52 24.32 -10.23
C ALA A 176 -1.71 24.06 -11.72
N GLN A 177 -2.89 23.61 -12.13
CA GLN A 177 -3.21 23.40 -13.55
C GLN A 177 -3.12 24.70 -14.35
N GLN A 178 -3.60 25.82 -13.78
CA GLN A 178 -3.50 27.14 -14.44
C GLN A 178 -2.06 27.59 -14.56
N ALA A 179 -1.26 27.45 -13.51
CA ALA A 179 0.16 27.78 -13.53
C ALA A 179 0.93 26.97 -14.60
N MET A 180 0.60 25.68 -14.77
CA MET A 180 1.16 24.85 -15.84
C MET A 180 0.80 25.40 -17.22
N ARG A 181 -0.48 25.75 -17.47
CA ARG A 181 -0.92 26.36 -18.74
C ARG A 181 -0.21 27.67 -19.04
N ASP A 182 -0.07 28.53 -18.03
CA ASP A 182 0.60 29.81 -18.15
C ASP A 182 2.10 29.64 -18.47
N ALA A 183 2.70 28.53 -18.04
CA ALA A 183 4.05 28.12 -18.38
C ALA A 183 4.17 27.36 -19.73
N GLY A 184 3.08 27.24 -20.49
CA GLY A 184 3.05 26.54 -21.78
C GLY A 184 3.02 25.01 -21.66
N VAL A 185 2.69 24.48 -20.49
CA VAL A 185 2.61 23.03 -20.21
C VAL A 185 1.15 22.61 -20.15
N THR A 186 0.79 21.53 -20.83
CA THR A 186 -0.55 20.93 -20.76
C THR A 186 -0.67 20.09 -19.49
N PRO A 187 -1.52 20.47 -18.50
CA PRO A 187 -1.69 19.70 -17.27
C PRO A 187 -2.44 18.41 -17.54
N ARG A 188 -1.99 17.32 -16.91
CA ARG A 188 -2.63 16.01 -16.93
C ARG A 188 -2.73 15.46 -15.50
N VAL A 189 -3.94 15.33 -15.01
CA VAL A 189 -4.17 14.72 -13.68
C VAL A 189 -4.08 13.21 -13.80
N VAL A 190 -3.24 12.60 -12.97
CA VAL A 190 -3.01 11.15 -12.92
C VAL A 190 -2.96 10.68 -11.46
N PRO A 191 -3.35 9.43 -11.16
CA PRO A 191 -3.18 8.87 -9.82
C PRO A 191 -1.76 8.34 -9.60
N ILE A 192 -1.23 8.50 -8.40
CA ILE A 192 0.03 7.86 -7.98
C ILE A 192 -0.24 6.40 -7.63
N ARG A 193 0.46 5.46 -8.27
CA ARG A 193 0.43 4.04 -7.90
C ARG A 193 1.49 3.70 -6.83
N GLY A 194 1.59 4.54 -5.83
CA GLY A 194 2.55 4.46 -4.73
C GLY A 194 2.15 5.37 -3.59
N GLY A 195 3.12 5.71 -2.76
CA GLY A 195 3.04 6.76 -1.75
C GLY A 195 3.78 8.00 -2.21
N THR A 196 3.61 9.08 -1.48
CA THR A 196 4.35 10.33 -1.62
C THR A 196 4.47 11.01 -0.27
N ASP A 197 5.45 11.86 -0.07
CA ASP A 197 5.58 12.67 1.14
C ASP A 197 4.32 13.53 1.38
N GLY A 198 3.68 14.02 0.32
CA GLY A 198 2.43 14.78 0.39
C GLY A 198 1.26 14.03 1.05
N ALA A 199 1.26 12.71 1.00
CA ALA A 199 0.25 11.89 1.67
C ALA A 199 0.54 11.65 3.17
N ARG A 200 1.70 12.11 3.67
CA ARG A 200 2.16 11.96 5.06
C ARG A 200 2.28 13.30 5.79
N LEU A 201 2.25 14.39 5.06
CA LEU A 201 2.23 15.76 5.53
C LEU A 201 0.80 16.27 5.69
#